data_d03c3c43c7f820a04f096fc41d804ea3
#
_entry.id   d03c3c43c7f820a04f096fc41d804ea3
#
_cell.length_a   1.000
_cell.length_b   1.000
_cell.length_c   1.000
_cell.angle_alpha   90.00
_cell.angle_beta   90.00
_cell.angle_gamma   90.00
#
_symmetry.space_group_name_H-M   'P 1'
#
loop_
_entity.id
_entity.type
_entity.pdbx_description
1 polymer ?
#
loop_
_entity_poly.entity_id
_entity_poly.type
_entity_poly.pdbx_seq_one_letter_code
_entity_poly.pdbx_strand_id
1 'polypeptide(L)'
;FAAPPLLVPGTLPVDRLLVRLRSEQPLAVVVDEYGGTAGVVTLEDIVEELVGEVRDEHDAEAADRPELAPLAPEDGRPAWEADGSCRVLTLRRMGLDVPDGPYETVAGLVADLLGRIPAAGDRAELPGWRLSVRRVDRYRAERVRLVRTAAPEPEAVR
;
A
#
# COMPACT_ATOMS: atom_id res chain seq x y z
N PHE A 1 -32.84 13.34 -6.39
CA PHE A 1 -32.36 13.23 -7.78
C PHE A 1 -30.85 13.28 -7.75
N ALA A 2 -30.18 12.15 -7.99
CA ALA A 2 -28.74 12.14 -8.19
C ALA A 2 -28.45 12.73 -9.57
N ALA A 3 -27.55 13.72 -9.66
CA ALA A 3 -27.09 14.22 -10.94
C ALA A 3 -26.39 13.09 -11.72
N PRO A 4 -26.52 13.04 -13.05
CA PRO A 4 -25.82 12.02 -13.83
C PRO A 4 -24.30 12.17 -13.65
N PRO A 5 -23.55 11.07 -13.63
CA PRO A 5 -22.10 11.16 -13.43
C PRO A 5 -21.44 11.91 -14.58
N LEU A 6 -20.37 12.65 -14.27
CA LEU A 6 -19.54 13.29 -15.27
C LEU A 6 -18.75 12.21 -16.03
N LEU A 7 -19.02 12.06 -17.32
CA LEU A 7 -18.29 11.13 -18.18
C LEU A 7 -17.18 11.86 -18.93
N VAL A 8 -15.98 11.32 -18.91
CA VAL A 8 -14.82 11.90 -19.61
C VAL A 8 -14.03 10.82 -20.35
N PRO A 9 -13.49 11.10 -21.53
CA PRO A 9 -12.59 10.17 -22.19
C PRO A 9 -11.21 10.15 -21.50
N GLY A 10 -10.52 9.01 -21.50
CA GLY A 10 -9.18 8.86 -20.92
C GLY A 10 -8.11 9.74 -21.59
N THR A 11 -8.41 10.29 -22.77
CA THR A 11 -7.54 11.21 -23.50
C THR A 11 -7.73 12.68 -23.11
N LEU A 12 -8.69 12.99 -22.22
CA LEU A 12 -8.93 14.37 -21.78
C LEU A 12 -7.72 14.91 -21.01
N PRO A 13 -7.11 16.04 -21.40
CA PRO A 13 -6.01 16.63 -20.65
C PRO A 13 -6.39 16.97 -19.20
N VAL A 14 -5.44 16.79 -18.28
CA VAL A 14 -5.67 16.95 -16.82
C VAL A 14 -6.08 18.37 -16.46
N ASP A 15 -5.55 19.38 -17.12
CA ASP A 15 -5.93 20.78 -16.91
C ASP A 15 -7.40 21.03 -17.21
N ARG A 16 -7.92 20.46 -18.29
CA ARG A 16 -9.34 20.54 -18.64
C ARG A 16 -10.22 19.72 -17.71
N LEU A 17 -9.74 18.54 -17.33
CA LEU A 17 -10.44 17.69 -16.36
C LEU A 17 -10.59 18.40 -15.01
N LEU A 18 -9.52 19.06 -14.54
CA LEU A 18 -9.53 19.82 -13.30
C LEU A 18 -10.59 20.92 -13.30
N VAL A 19 -10.72 21.66 -14.39
CA VAL A 19 -11.76 22.70 -14.54
C VAL A 19 -13.16 22.08 -14.44
N ARG A 20 -13.39 20.96 -15.10
CA ARG A 20 -14.68 20.26 -15.08
C ARG A 20 -15.03 19.70 -13.71
N LEU A 21 -14.07 19.07 -13.02
CA LEU A 21 -14.28 18.55 -11.67
C LEU A 21 -14.59 19.65 -10.64
N ARG A 22 -14.02 20.84 -10.84
CA ARG A 22 -14.31 21.99 -9.96
C ARG A 22 -15.66 22.64 -10.24
N SER A 23 -16.10 22.66 -11.49
CA SER A 23 -17.31 23.42 -11.89
C SER A 23 -18.54 22.55 -12.02
N GLU A 24 -18.41 21.29 -12.34
CA GLU A 24 -19.54 20.39 -12.62
C GLU A 24 -19.77 19.39 -11.47
N GLN A 25 -18.81 18.50 -11.24
CA GLN A 25 -18.89 17.47 -10.20
C GLN A 25 -17.50 17.08 -9.72
N PRO A 26 -17.31 16.77 -8.43
CA PRO A 26 -16.00 16.43 -7.87
C PRO A 26 -15.48 15.04 -8.27
N LEU A 27 -16.31 14.25 -8.98
CA LEU A 27 -15.98 12.90 -9.45
C LEU A 27 -16.35 12.75 -10.91
N ALA A 28 -15.47 12.14 -11.71
CA ALA A 28 -15.72 11.76 -13.08
C ALA A 28 -15.47 10.27 -13.31
N VAL A 29 -16.25 9.68 -14.20
CA VAL A 29 -16.04 8.31 -14.71
C VAL A 29 -15.25 8.42 -16.01
N VAL A 30 -14.12 7.74 -16.09
CA VAL A 30 -13.28 7.69 -17.28
C VAL A 30 -13.76 6.57 -18.19
N VAL A 31 -13.99 6.91 -19.45
CA VAL A 31 -14.49 5.98 -20.48
C VAL A 31 -13.37 5.68 -21.46
N ASP A 32 -13.19 4.41 -21.79
CA ASP A 32 -12.24 3.93 -22.78
C ASP A 32 -12.75 4.05 -24.22
N GLU A 33 -11.94 3.69 -25.21
CA GLU A 33 -12.24 3.76 -26.64
C GLU A 33 -13.35 2.81 -27.09
N TYR A 34 -13.67 1.83 -26.25
CA TYR A 34 -14.70 0.82 -26.51
C TYR A 34 -16.03 1.15 -25.82
N GLY A 35 -16.10 2.28 -25.12
CA GLY A 35 -17.26 2.70 -24.34
C GLY A 35 -17.37 2.03 -22.97
N GLY A 36 -16.33 1.31 -22.54
CA GLY A 36 -16.25 0.72 -21.21
C GLY A 36 -15.75 1.71 -20.17
N THR A 37 -16.00 1.42 -18.90
CA THR A 37 -15.47 2.21 -17.80
C THR A 37 -14.01 1.82 -17.56
N ALA A 38 -13.08 2.74 -17.80
CA ALA A 38 -11.65 2.56 -17.50
C ALA A 38 -11.36 2.78 -16.01
N GLY A 39 -12.12 3.66 -15.34
CA GLY A 39 -11.95 3.96 -13.92
C GLY A 39 -12.75 5.17 -13.50
N VAL A 40 -12.50 5.63 -12.29
CA VAL A 40 -13.03 6.89 -11.74
C VAL A 40 -11.87 7.78 -11.34
N VAL A 41 -12.08 9.09 -11.39
CA VAL A 41 -11.11 10.09 -10.97
C VAL A 41 -11.84 11.18 -10.19
N THR A 42 -11.23 11.62 -9.09
CA THR A 42 -11.73 12.69 -8.23
C THR A 42 -10.88 13.95 -8.35
N LEU A 43 -11.40 15.06 -7.82
CA LEU A 43 -10.62 16.30 -7.71
C LEU A 43 -9.40 16.09 -6.81
N GLU A 44 -9.57 15.32 -5.75
CA GLU A 44 -8.50 15.00 -4.79
C GLU A 44 -7.36 14.24 -5.47
N ASP A 45 -7.66 13.24 -6.31
CA ASP A 45 -6.64 12.47 -7.05
C ASP A 45 -5.76 13.38 -7.92
N ILE A 46 -6.38 14.34 -8.60
CA ILE A 46 -5.64 15.29 -9.44
C ILE A 46 -4.81 16.25 -8.59
N VAL A 47 -5.36 16.75 -7.49
CA VAL A 47 -4.62 17.65 -6.60
C VAL A 47 -3.45 16.91 -5.97
N GLU A 48 -3.63 15.66 -5.55
CA GLU A 48 -2.56 14.81 -5.01
C GLU A 48 -1.43 14.61 -6.04
N GLU A 49 -1.77 14.34 -7.30
CA GLU A 49 -0.77 14.17 -8.36
C GLU A 49 -0.03 15.47 -8.72
N LEU A 50 -0.72 16.62 -8.72
CA LEU A 50 -0.13 17.92 -9.05
C LEU A 50 0.72 18.52 -7.91
N VAL A 51 0.30 18.30 -6.67
CA VAL A 51 0.99 18.82 -5.48
C VAL A 51 2.09 17.87 -5.04
N GLY A 52 2.07 16.62 -5.54
CA GLY A 52 2.79 15.51 -4.94
C GLY A 52 2.13 15.17 -3.59
N GLU A 53 2.60 14.14 -2.94
CA GLU A 53 2.17 13.87 -1.56
C GLU A 53 2.41 15.15 -0.74
N VAL A 54 1.33 15.76 -0.24
CA VAL A 54 1.43 16.78 0.81
C VAL A 54 2.01 16.04 2.00
N ARG A 55 3.33 16.08 2.10
CA ARG A 55 4.02 15.59 3.28
C ARG A 55 3.58 16.46 4.43
N ASP A 56 2.78 15.90 5.31
CA ASP A 56 2.49 16.49 6.60
C ASP A 56 3.82 16.76 7.31
N GLU A 57 3.92 17.80 8.11
CA GLU A 57 5.16 18.12 8.85
C GLU A 57 5.66 16.95 9.70
N HIS A 58 4.78 15.98 10.00
CA HIS A 58 5.14 14.68 10.59
C HIS A 58 5.85 13.72 9.63
N ASP A 59 5.74 13.90 8.30
CA ASP A 59 6.40 13.07 7.30
C ASP A 59 7.89 13.43 7.11
N ALA A 60 8.33 14.60 7.57
CA ALA A 60 9.74 14.98 7.55
C ALA A 60 10.59 14.07 8.46
N GLU A 61 10.02 13.54 9.54
CA GLU A 61 10.66 12.53 10.38
C GLU A 61 10.61 11.12 9.77
N ALA A 62 9.66 10.87 8.86
CA ALA A 62 9.51 9.59 8.17
C ALA A 62 10.46 9.46 6.97
N ALA A 63 10.83 10.58 6.34
CA ALA A 63 11.71 10.58 5.16
C ALA A 63 13.15 10.12 5.46
N ASP A 64 13.57 10.13 6.72
CA ASP A 64 14.90 9.71 7.18
C ASP A 64 14.88 8.30 7.81
N ARG A 65 13.75 7.62 7.83
CA ARG A 65 13.63 6.25 8.36
C ARG A 65 13.89 5.23 7.26
N PRO A 66 14.72 4.23 7.52
CA PRO A 66 14.97 3.17 6.55
C PRO A 66 13.66 2.41 6.24
N GLU A 67 13.51 1.99 4.99
CA GLU A 67 12.37 1.16 4.55
C GLU A 67 12.22 -0.13 5.38
N LEU A 68 13.32 -0.58 5.97
CA LEU A 68 13.39 -1.75 6.84
C LEU A 68 14.41 -1.48 7.95
N ALA A 69 13.96 -1.55 9.19
CA ALA A 69 14.79 -1.31 10.37
C ALA A 69 14.73 -2.47 11.37
N PRO A 70 15.85 -2.89 11.96
CA PRO A 70 15.81 -3.84 13.05
C PRO A 70 15.15 -3.22 14.29
N LEU A 71 14.37 -4.04 15.01
CA LEU A 71 13.79 -3.68 16.29
C LEU A 71 14.41 -4.51 17.42
N ALA A 72 14.16 -4.09 18.66
CA ALA A 72 14.45 -4.93 19.79
C ALA A 72 13.72 -6.29 19.65
N PRO A 73 14.38 -7.40 20.00
CA PRO A 73 13.78 -8.71 19.93
C PRO A 73 12.45 -8.77 20.72
N GLU A 74 11.46 -9.44 20.16
CA GLU A 74 10.19 -9.73 20.84
C GLU A 74 10.22 -11.16 21.37
N ASP A 75 10.09 -11.32 22.67
CA ASP A 75 10.19 -12.66 23.34
C ASP A 75 11.48 -13.43 22.95
N GLY A 76 12.59 -12.72 22.81
CA GLY A 76 13.87 -13.30 22.40
C GLY A 76 13.98 -13.62 20.90
N ARG A 77 13.00 -13.23 20.11
CA ARG A 77 12.94 -13.48 18.66
C ARG A 77 13.31 -12.24 17.88
N PRO A 78 14.13 -12.34 16.83
CA PRO A 78 14.47 -11.19 15.99
C PRO A 78 13.21 -10.53 15.40
N ALA A 79 13.20 -9.20 15.45
CA ALA A 79 12.09 -8.39 14.96
C ALA A 79 12.60 -7.23 14.09
N TRP A 80 11.78 -6.82 13.13
CA TRP A 80 12.03 -5.68 12.25
C TRP A 80 10.76 -4.87 12.07
N GLU A 81 10.91 -3.63 11.68
CA GLU A 81 9.83 -2.78 11.19
C GLU A 81 10.05 -2.48 9.72
N ALA A 82 9.06 -2.75 8.91
CA ALA A 82 9.04 -2.43 7.49
C ALA A 82 8.09 -1.28 7.22
N ASP A 83 8.51 -0.36 6.35
CA ASP A 83 7.60 0.57 5.72
C ASP A 83 6.67 -0.17 4.74
N GLY A 84 5.42 0.27 4.62
CA GLY A 84 4.47 -0.33 3.68
C GLY A 84 4.93 -0.28 2.23
N SER A 85 5.74 0.71 1.86
CA SER A 85 6.35 0.84 0.52
C SER A 85 7.56 -0.07 0.30
N CYS A 86 8.11 -0.69 1.36
CA CYS A 86 9.22 -1.63 1.25
C CYS A 86 8.87 -2.74 0.26
N ARG A 87 9.79 -3.04 -0.65
CA ARG A 87 9.56 -4.05 -1.68
C ARG A 87 9.57 -5.47 -1.10
N VAL A 88 8.65 -6.29 -1.55
CA VAL A 88 8.58 -7.74 -1.20
C VAL A 88 9.90 -8.46 -1.50
N LEU A 89 10.63 -8.04 -2.54
CA LEU A 89 11.95 -8.59 -2.83
C LEU A 89 12.94 -8.43 -1.67
N THR A 90 12.84 -7.35 -0.91
CA THR A 90 13.66 -7.14 0.29
C THR A 90 13.34 -8.16 1.36
N LEU A 91 12.06 -8.48 1.57
CA LEU A 91 11.65 -9.52 2.52
C LEU A 91 12.14 -10.91 2.10
N ARG A 92 12.08 -11.23 0.81
CA ARG A 92 12.61 -12.49 0.27
C ARG A 92 14.12 -12.62 0.49
N ARG A 93 14.86 -11.53 0.35
CA ARG A 93 16.31 -11.48 0.65
C ARG A 93 16.62 -11.70 2.14
N MET A 94 15.70 -11.36 3.03
CA MET A 94 15.80 -11.65 4.47
C MET A 94 15.47 -13.09 4.82
N GLY A 95 15.00 -13.89 3.87
CA GLY A 95 14.61 -15.28 4.06
C GLY A 95 13.13 -15.49 4.38
N LEU A 96 12.25 -14.52 4.10
CA LEU A 96 10.82 -14.73 4.15
C LEU A 96 10.38 -15.49 2.89
N ASP A 97 9.66 -16.59 3.11
CA ASP A 97 9.00 -17.32 2.03
C ASP A 97 7.69 -16.62 1.68
N VAL A 98 7.80 -15.63 0.79
CA VAL A 98 6.67 -14.83 0.34
C VAL A 98 6.10 -15.45 -0.92
N PRO A 99 4.81 -15.88 -0.92
CA PRO A 99 4.14 -16.40 -2.10
C PRO A 99 4.21 -15.45 -3.29
N ASP A 100 4.09 -15.97 -4.49
CA ASP A 100 3.88 -15.14 -5.67
C ASP A 100 2.45 -14.60 -5.66
N GLY A 101 2.30 -13.32 -6.01
CA GLY A 101 1.01 -12.65 -5.98
C GLY A 101 1.04 -11.30 -6.69
N PRO A 102 -0.12 -10.63 -6.80
CA PRO A 102 -0.27 -9.36 -7.52
C PRO A 102 0.23 -8.15 -6.70
N TYR A 103 1.26 -8.32 -5.90
CA TYR A 103 1.80 -7.29 -5.01
C TYR A 103 3.32 -7.16 -5.17
N GLU A 104 3.80 -5.94 -5.06
CA GLU A 104 5.23 -5.62 -5.10
C GLU A 104 5.76 -5.07 -3.77
N THR A 105 4.85 -4.61 -2.90
CA THR A 105 5.18 -3.95 -1.62
C THR A 105 4.65 -4.73 -0.42
N VAL A 106 5.19 -4.43 0.76
CA VAL A 106 4.73 -4.99 2.04
C VAL A 106 3.27 -4.65 2.30
N ALA A 107 2.83 -3.43 1.98
CA ALA A 107 1.43 -3.04 2.13
C ALA A 107 0.51 -3.88 1.25
N GLY A 108 0.90 -4.12 -0.01
CA GLY A 108 0.16 -4.98 -0.93
C GLY A 108 0.12 -6.44 -0.46
N LEU A 109 1.25 -6.98 -0.01
CA LEU A 109 1.32 -8.34 0.56
C LEU A 109 0.37 -8.50 1.75
N VAL A 110 0.38 -7.56 2.70
CA VAL A 110 -0.48 -7.63 3.89
C VAL A 110 -1.96 -7.58 3.51
N ALA A 111 -2.33 -6.69 2.59
CA ALA A 111 -3.71 -6.60 2.11
C ALA A 111 -4.17 -7.89 1.41
N ASP A 112 -3.30 -8.50 0.62
CA ASP A 112 -3.58 -9.78 -0.05
C ASP A 112 -3.73 -10.93 0.95
N LEU A 113 -2.82 -11.04 1.92
CA LEU A 113 -2.89 -12.06 2.97
C LEU A 113 -4.14 -11.91 3.85
N LEU A 114 -4.58 -10.70 4.13
CA LEU A 114 -5.79 -10.44 4.92
C LEU A 114 -7.07 -10.58 4.07
N GLY A 115 -6.98 -10.42 2.76
CA GLY A 115 -8.14 -10.41 1.85
C GLY A 115 -9.06 -9.21 2.04
N ARG A 116 -8.58 -8.14 2.69
CA ARG A 116 -9.32 -6.91 2.98
C ARG A 116 -8.39 -5.73 3.24
N ILE A 117 -8.96 -4.54 3.35
CA ILE A 117 -8.22 -3.34 3.79
C ILE A 117 -7.70 -3.58 5.21
N PRO A 118 -6.38 -3.41 5.46
CA PRO A 118 -5.79 -3.62 6.78
C PRO A 118 -6.22 -2.56 7.79
N ALA A 119 -6.30 -2.97 9.05
CA ALA A 119 -6.46 -2.10 10.21
C ALA A 119 -5.25 -2.26 11.15
N ALA A 120 -4.98 -1.23 11.96
CA ALA A 120 -3.95 -1.32 12.99
C ALA A 120 -4.28 -2.46 13.97
N GLY A 121 -3.29 -3.30 14.26
CA GLY A 121 -3.45 -4.50 15.10
C GLY A 121 -3.73 -5.78 14.32
N ASP A 122 -4.01 -5.71 13.03
CA ASP A 122 -4.16 -6.90 12.19
C ASP A 122 -2.86 -7.70 12.12
N ARG A 123 -3.02 -9.01 12.00
CA ARG A 123 -1.90 -9.96 11.91
C ARG A 123 -2.08 -10.87 10.71
N ALA A 124 -0.97 -11.15 10.05
CA ALA A 124 -0.86 -12.16 9.02
C ALA A 124 0.35 -13.04 9.30
N GLU A 125 0.35 -14.25 8.80
CA GLU A 125 1.44 -15.20 9.01
C GLU A 125 1.99 -15.70 7.67
N LEU A 126 3.29 -15.83 7.64
CA LEU A 126 4.04 -16.52 6.60
C LEU A 126 4.87 -17.63 7.27
N PRO A 127 5.34 -18.65 6.54
CA PRO A 127 6.17 -19.69 7.12
C PRO A 127 7.36 -19.11 7.91
N GLY A 128 7.38 -19.36 9.22
CA GLY A 128 8.41 -18.88 10.13
C GLY A 128 8.38 -17.38 10.48
N TRP A 129 7.33 -16.66 10.10
CA TRP A 129 7.23 -15.22 10.32
C TRP A 129 5.80 -14.78 10.67
N ARG A 130 5.71 -13.78 11.54
CA ARG A 130 4.47 -13.06 11.84
C ARG A 130 4.59 -11.62 11.40
N LEU A 131 3.60 -11.14 10.66
CA LEU A 131 3.44 -9.76 10.25
C LEU A 131 2.34 -9.11 11.09
N SER A 132 2.60 -7.95 11.66
CA SER A 132 1.61 -7.21 12.45
C SER A 132 1.52 -5.79 11.96
N VAL A 133 0.32 -5.33 11.60
CA VAL A 133 0.08 -3.96 11.16
C VAL A 133 0.15 -3.05 12.38
N ARG A 134 1.10 -2.14 12.40
CA ARG A 134 1.32 -1.20 13.50
C ARG A 134 0.64 0.13 13.25
N ARG A 135 0.65 0.57 12.01
CA ARG A 135 0.06 1.83 11.59
C ARG A 135 -0.56 1.68 10.20
N VAL A 136 -1.68 2.34 9.99
CA VAL A 136 -2.39 2.41 8.71
C VAL A 136 -2.45 3.87 8.30
N ASP A 137 -2.16 4.14 7.05
CA ASP A 137 -2.39 5.43 6.40
C ASP A 137 -3.44 5.25 5.31
N ARG A 138 -4.56 5.95 5.45
CA ARG A 138 -5.75 5.79 4.60
C ARG A 138 -6.19 4.32 4.54
N TYR A 139 -5.92 3.61 3.43
CA TYR A 139 -6.39 2.24 3.17
C TYR A 139 -5.25 1.23 3.07
N ARG A 140 -4.03 1.61 3.44
CA ARG A 140 -2.83 0.76 3.34
C ARG A 140 -2.10 0.64 4.68
N ALA A 141 -1.43 -0.49 4.88
CA ALA A 141 -0.50 -0.63 5.99
C ALA A 141 0.70 0.29 5.76
N GLU A 142 0.94 1.24 6.67
CA GLU A 142 2.07 2.17 6.61
C GLU A 142 3.29 1.59 7.33
N ARG A 143 3.07 0.93 8.47
CA ARG A 143 4.11 0.28 9.26
C ARG A 143 3.71 -1.14 9.60
N VAL A 144 4.61 -2.07 9.31
CA VAL A 144 4.40 -3.49 9.54
C VAL A 144 5.57 -4.04 10.35
N ARG A 145 5.26 -4.65 11.48
CA ARG A 145 6.23 -5.35 12.30
C ARG A 145 6.38 -6.78 11.79
N LEU A 146 7.60 -7.22 11.62
CA LEU A 146 7.97 -8.56 11.21
C LEU A 146 8.66 -9.24 12.40
N VAL A 147 8.17 -10.38 12.82
CA VAL A 147 8.76 -11.17 13.92
C VAL A 147 9.04 -12.57 13.41
N ARG A 148 10.26 -13.04 13.60
CA ARG A 148 10.62 -14.42 13.27
C ARG A 148 10.02 -15.37 14.31
N THR A 149 9.13 -16.27 13.89
CA THR A 149 8.40 -17.17 14.79
C THR A 149 9.03 -18.54 14.96
N ALA A 150 9.79 -19.00 13.95
CA ALA A 150 10.57 -20.23 14.00
C ALA A 150 11.99 -19.99 13.47
N ALA A 151 12.97 -20.69 14.02
CA ALA A 151 14.23 -20.86 13.34
C ALA A 151 13.98 -21.70 12.08
N PRO A 152 14.68 -21.46 10.94
CA PRO A 152 14.62 -22.40 9.84
C PRO A 152 15.06 -23.75 10.41
N GLU A 153 14.18 -24.76 10.31
CA GLU A 153 14.64 -26.12 10.55
C GLU A 153 15.78 -26.37 9.56
N PRO A 154 16.93 -26.86 10.03
CA PRO A 154 17.96 -27.27 9.10
C PRO A 154 17.32 -28.34 8.21
N GLU A 155 17.29 -28.10 6.91
CA GLU A 155 16.91 -29.13 5.95
C GLU A 155 17.68 -30.38 6.32
N ALA A 156 16.95 -31.40 6.76
CA ALA A 156 17.54 -32.70 6.97
C ALA A 156 18.00 -33.18 5.60
N VAL A 157 19.28 -33.03 5.33
CA VAL A 157 19.93 -33.63 4.17
C VAL A 157 19.80 -35.13 4.32
N ARG A 158 18.89 -35.69 3.55
CA ARG A 158 18.85 -37.15 3.34
C ARG A 158 19.72 -37.54 2.19
#